data_0952d9c9991aa7063531b35ba1405527
#
_entry.id   0952d9c9991aa7063531b35ba1405527
#
_cell.length_a   1.000
_cell.length_b   1.000
_cell.length_c   1.000
_cell.angle_alpha   90.00
_cell.angle_beta   90.00
_cell.angle_gamma   90.00
#
_symmetry.space_group_name_H-M   'P 1'
#
loop_
_entity.id
_entity.type
_entity.pdbx_description
1 polymer ?
#
loop_
_entity_poly.entity_id
_entity_poly.type
_entity_poly.pdbx_seq_one_letter_code
_entity_poly.pdbx_strand_id
1 'polypeptide(L)'
;MPRAASGLLALQIGARLGTFVLNQVLVRTASPAVFGAANVQLELVLSTVLALSREGTRALMLRRQDALRRGDPMLHNLALVPVWIGSVLSIVVGWAYVTYLAPAALWAQSGVAVPVSVALYGLGAWLELWAEPLHTCALGLDAYVSIRVAMEAGGLAAK
;
A
#
# COMPACT_ATOMS: atom_id res chain seq x y z
N MET A 1 1.67 -20.40 -20.45
CA MET A 1 1.54 -18.93 -20.37
C MET A 1 0.10 -18.38 -20.34
N PRO A 2 -0.92 -18.87 -21.09
CA PRO A 2 -2.29 -18.31 -21.04
C PRO A 2 -2.97 -18.45 -19.68
N ARG A 3 -2.72 -19.52 -18.93
CA ARG A 3 -3.34 -19.75 -17.60
C ARG A 3 -2.92 -18.73 -16.52
N ALA A 4 -1.68 -18.24 -16.56
CA ALA A 4 -1.22 -17.23 -15.61
C ALA A 4 -1.83 -15.85 -15.89
N ALA A 5 -2.00 -15.50 -17.16
CA ALA A 5 -2.65 -14.25 -17.55
C ALA A 5 -4.16 -14.23 -17.21
N SER A 6 -4.87 -15.36 -17.40
CA SER A 6 -6.28 -15.46 -17.00
C SER A 6 -6.48 -15.40 -15.48
N GLY A 7 -5.55 -15.96 -14.70
CA GLY A 7 -5.56 -15.85 -13.25
C GLY A 7 -5.40 -14.41 -12.75
N LEU A 8 -4.45 -13.66 -13.37
CA LEU A 8 -4.27 -12.23 -13.08
C LEU A 8 -5.51 -11.39 -13.40
N LEU A 9 -6.14 -11.63 -14.54
CA LEU A 9 -7.35 -10.92 -14.93
C LEU A 9 -8.51 -11.21 -13.96
N ALA A 10 -8.72 -12.48 -13.60
CA ALA A 10 -9.75 -12.86 -12.64
C ALA A 10 -9.53 -12.22 -11.28
N LEU A 11 -8.28 -12.19 -10.80
CA LEU A 11 -7.89 -11.57 -9.55
C LEU A 11 -8.15 -10.05 -9.57
N GLN A 12 -7.74 -9.37 -10.65
CA GLN A 12 -7.97 -7.93 -10.80
C GLN A 12 -9.46 -7.56 -10.88
N ILE A 13 -10.24 -8.35 -11.58
CA ILE A 13 -11.70 -8.16 -11.65
C ILE A 13 -12.31 -8.37 -10.26
N GLY A 14 -11.95 -9.45 -9.58
CA GLY A 14 -12.41 -9.74 -8.22
C GLY A 14 -12.08 -8.62 -7.22
N ALA A 15 -10.86 -8.09 -7.28
CA ALA A 15 -10.42 -6.96 -6.46
C ALA A 15 -11.24 -5.71 -6.73
N ARG A 16 -11.45 -5.36 -8.00
CA ARG A 16 -12.23 -4.18 -8.38
C ARG A 16 -13.69 -4.30 -7.99
N LEU A 17 -14.29 -5.48 -8.15
CA LEU A 17 -15.66 -5.76 -7.68
C LEU A 17 -15.77 -5.65 -6.17
N GLY A 18 -14.83 -6.23 -5.43
CA GLY A 18 -14.79 -6.12 -3.96
C GLY A 18 -14.69 -4.66 -3.50
N THR A 19 -13.74 -3.90 -4.06
CA THR A 19 -13.59 -2.47 -3.75
C THR A 19 -14.85 -1.68 -4.12
N PHE A 20 -15.48 -1.98 -5.26
CA PHE A 20 -16.73 -1.34 -5.66
C PHE A 20 -17.85 -1.60 -4.65
N VAL A 21 -18.06 -2.85 -4.26
CA VAL A 21 -19.09 -3.22 -3.26
C VAL A 21 -18.83 -2.54 -1.93
N LEU A 22 -17.60 -2.55 -1.43
CA LEU A 22 -17.21 -1.88 -0.19
C LEU A 22 -17.47 -0.37 -0.27
N ASN A 23 -17.11 0.27 -1.37
CA ASN A 23 -17.39 1.69 -1.58
C ASN A 23 -18.91 1.99 -1.62
N GLN A 24 -19.72 1.12 -2.21
CA GLN A 24 -21.18 1.28 -2.21
C GLN A 24 -21.77 1.17 -0.80
N VAL A 25 -21.26 0.24 0.01
CA VAL A 25 -21.67 0.13 1.43
C VAL A 25 -21.24 1.39 2.18
N LEU A 26 -20.00 1.85 1.98
CA LEU A 26 -19.47 3.03 2.66
C LEU A 26 -20.27 4.30 2.31
N VAL A 27 -20.59 4.52 1.02
CA VAL A 27 -21.42 5.67 0.56
C VAL A 27 -22.81 5.67 1.20
N ARG A 28 -23.38 4.48 1.43
CA ARG A 28 -24.72 4.36 2.02
C ARG A 28 -24.75 4.48 3.53
N THR A 29 -23.65 4.17 4.21
CA THR A 29 -23.60 4.12 5.68
C THR A 29 -22.85 5.28 6.31
N ALA A 30 -21.87 5.86 5.61
CA ALA A 30 -21.06 6.95 6.13
C ALA A 30 -21.67 8.32 5.83
N SER A 31 -21.44 9.28 6.74
CA SER A 31 -21.77 10.68 6.45
C SER A 31 -20.85 11.23 5.35
N PRO A 32 -21.29 12.25 4.56
CA PRO A 32 -20.48 12.83 3.50
C PRO A 32 -19.11 13.35 3.98
N ALA A 33 -19.04 13.88 5.19
CA ALA A 33 -17.79 14.36 5.79
C ALA A 33 -16.82 13.23 6.09
N VAL A 34 -17.28 12.12 6.66
CA VAL A 34 -16.48 10.94 6.97
C VAL A 34 -16.03 10.26 5.68
N PHE A 35 -16.92 10.15 4.69
CA PHE A 35 -16.60 9.59 3.38
C PHE A 35 -15.54 10.41 2.65
N GLY A 36 -15.66 11.74 2.64
CA GLY A 36 -14.66 12.63 2.04
C GLY A 36 -13.30 12.54 2.73
N ALA A 37 -13.27 12.48 4.05
CA ALA A 37 -12.03 12.31 4.80
C ALA A 37 -11.36 10.97 4.51
N ALA A 38 -12.12 9.88 4.49
CA ALA A 38 -11.57 8.55 4.21
C ALA A 38 -11.02 8.44 2.78
N ASN A 39 -11.79 8.84 1.78
CA ASN A 39 -11.40 8.66 0.38
C ASN A 39 -10.40 9.69 -0.15
N VAL A 40 -10.31 10.86 0.44
CA VAL A 40 -9.40 11.91 -0.05
C VAL A 40 -8.21 12.06 0.88
N GLN A 41 -8.46 12.33 2.15
CA GLN A 41 -7.37 12.71 3.05
C GLN A 41 -6.55 11.50 3.50
N LEU A 42 -7.19 10.42 3.96
CA LEU A 42 -6.47 9.23 4.43
C LEU A 42 -5.80 8.49 3.26
N GLU A 43 -6.45 8.44 2.09
CA GLU A 43 -5.85 7.87 0.90
C GLU A 43 -4.64 8.68 0.40
N LEU A 44 -4.68 10.02 0.49
CA LEU A 44 -3.51 10.87 0.20
C LEU A 44 -2.36 10.61 1.18
N VAL A 45 -2.67 10.49 2.47
CA VAL A 45 -1.65 10.14 3.49
C VAL A 45 -1.00 8.80 3.17
N LEU A 46 -1.81 7.78 2.91
CA LEU A 46 -1.35 6.43 2.55
C LEU A 46 -0.47 6.47 1.29
N SER A 47 -0.98 7.03 0.20
CA SER A 47 -0.27 7.08 -1.08
C SER A 47 1.04 7.88 -0.99
N THR A 48 1.07 8.95 -0.20
CA THR A 48 2.28 9.74 0.04
C THR A 48 3.35 8.93 0.77
N VAL A 49 2.97 8.23 1.85
CA VAL A 49 3.90 7.36 2.58
C VAL A 49 4.46 6.28 1.67
N LEU A 50 3.60 5.64 0.88
CA LEU A 50 4.00 4.57 -0.04
C LEU A 50 4.90 5.10 -1.16
N ALA A 51 4.56 6.22 -1.79
CA ALA A 51 5.36 6.81 -2.87
C ALA A 51 6.76 7.20 -2.37
N LEU A 52 6.86 7.96 -1.28
CA LEU A 52 8.13 8.40 -0.71
C LEU A 52 9.02 7.22 -0.30
N SER A 53 8.42 6.14 0.20
CA SER A 53 9.18 4.96 0.66
C SER A 53 9.69 4.10 -0.50
N ARG A 54 8.97 4.03 -1.63
CA ARG A 54 9.21 3.06 -2.73
C ARG A 54 10.05 3.62 -3.86
N GLU A 55 9.82 4.86 -4.27
CA GLU A 55 10.34 5.39 -5.54
C GLU A 55 11.87 5.32 -5.64
N GLY A 56 12.59 5.71 -4.60
CA GLY A 56 14.05 5.69 -4.59
C GLY A 56 14.64 4.28 -4.75
N THR A 57 14.11 3.32 -4.02
CA THR A 57 14.60 1.93 -4.05
C THR A 57 14.23 1.22 -5.33
N ARG A 58 13.02 1.42 -5.86
CA ARG A 58 12.59 0.87 -7.15
C ARG A 58 13.48 1.37 -8.29
N ALA A 59 13.75 2.68 -8.35
CA ALA A 59 14.60 3.26 -9.38
C ALA A 59 16.03 2.69 -9.33
N LEU A 60 16.58 2.48 -8.13
CA LEU A 60 17.90 1.90 -7.95
C LEU A 60 17.95 0.42 -8.34
N MET A 61 16.95 -0.36 -7.94
CA MET A 61 16.85 -1.78 -8.28
C MET A 61 16.73 -2.00 -9.80
N LEU A 62 15.93 -1.17 -10.48
CA LEU A 62 15.78 -1.23 -11.93
C LEU A 62 17.10 -0.92 -12.68
N ARG A 63 17.94 -0.05 -12.11
CA ARG A 63 19.26 0.27 -12.69
C ARG A 63 20.32 -0.81 -12.44
N ARG A 64 20.11 -1.67 -11.44
CA ARG A 64 21.07 -2.69 -10.99
C ARG A 64 20.56 -4.12 -11.18
N GLN A 65 19.72 -4.37 -12.19
CA GLN A 65 19.11 -5.68 -12.47
C GLN A 65 20.15 -6.81 -12.61
N ASP A 66 21.30 -6.53 -13.25
CA ASP A 66 22.36 -7.55 -13.45
C ASP A 66 23.01 -7.97 -12.12
N ALA A 67 23.14 -7.07 -11.17
CA ALA A 67 23.65 -7.39 -9.83
C ALA A 67 22.59 -8.14 -9.01
N LEU A 68 21.32 -7.80 -9.17
CA LEU A 68 20.19 -8.50 -8.54
C LEU A 68 20.11 -9.97 -9.03
N ARG A 69 20.28 -10.20 -10.34
CA ARG A 69 20.33 -11.55 -10.94
C ARG A 69 21.51 -12.38 -10.43
N ARG A 70 22.62 -11.75 -10.06
CA ARG A 70 23.79 -12.41 -9.47
C ARG A 70 23.62 -12.74 -7.99
N GLY A 71 22.51 -12.32 -7.37
CA GLY A 71 22.23 -12.57 -5.96
C GLY A 71 23.08 -11.73 -5.00
N ASP A 72 23.40 -10.48 -5.38
CA ASP A 72 24.20 -9.59 -4.53
C ASP A 72 23.45 -9.34 -3.19
N PRO A 73 24.05 -9.73 -2.04
CA PRO A 73 23.41 -9.59 -0.74
C PRO A 73 23.15 -8.12 -0.35
N MET A 74 23.94 -7.19 -0.88
CA MET A 74 23.73 -5.76 -0.64
C MET A 74 22.39 -5.29 -1.21
N LEU A 75 22.00 -5.77 -2.39
CA LEU A 75 20.73 -5.42 -3.01
C LEU A 75 19.53 -6.04 -2.29
N HIS A 76 19.67 -7.25 -1.76
CA HIS A 76 18.63 -7.85 -0.92
C HIS A 76 18.37 -7.03 0.35
N ASN A 77 19.43 -6.58 1.02
CA ASN A 77 19.29 -5.69 2.17
C ASN A 77 18.67 -4.34 1.80
N LEU A 78 19.04 -3.80 0.63
CA LEU A 78 18.48 -2.54 0.12
C LEU A 78 16.99 -2.66 -0.20
N ALA A 79 16.51 -3.84 -0.59
CA ALA A 79 15.08 -4.11 -0.81
C ALA A 79 14.23 -3.94 0.46
N LEU A 80 14.83 -4.05 1.64
CA LEU A 80 14.15 -3.84 2.94
C LEU A 80 14.08 -2.36 3.35
N VAL A 81 14.84 -1.48 2.70
CA VAL A 81 14.87 -0.04 3.04
C VAL A 81 13.47 0.62 2.97
N PRO A 82 12.61 0.33 1.96
CA PRO A 82 11.26 0.86 1.94
C PRO A 82 10.44 0.51 3.18
N VAL A 83 10.61 -0.69 3.72
CA VAL A 83 9.89 -1.13 4.93
C VAL A 83 10.28 -0.28 6.13
N TRP A 84 11.58 -0.04 6.33
CA TRP A 84 12.08 0.77 7.44
C TRP A 84 11.68 2.24 7.30
N ILE A 85 11.95 2.85 6.14
CA ILE A 85 11.58 4.25 5.87
C ILE A 85 10.08 4.42 5.98
N GLY A 86 9.29 3.54 5.37
CA GLY A 86 7.84 3.63 5.39
C GLY A 86 7.23 3.41 6.77
N SER A 87 7.85 2.56 7.62
CA SER A 87 7.43 2.41 9.01
C SER A 87 7.56 3.73 9.79
N VAL A 88 8.71 4.38 9.66
CA VAL A 88 8.94 5.68 10.31
C VAL A 88 8.01 6.76 9.73
N LEU A 89 7.90 6.82 8.40
CA LEU A 89 7.01 7.78 7.74
C LEU A 89 5.54 7.58 8.12
N SER A 90 5.06 6.35 8.18
CA SER A 90 3.69 6.03 8.56
C SER A 90 3.35 6.54 9.96
N ILE A 91 4.26 6.38 10.92
CA ILE A 91 4.10 6.88 12.28
C ILE A 91 4.11 8.41 12.30
N VAL A 92 5.11 9.04 11.67
CA VAL A 92 5.28 10.50 11.67
C VAL A 92 4.12 11.19 10.96
N VAL A 93 3.76 10.72 9.76
CA VAL A 93 2.67 11.31 8.97
C VAL A 93 1.32 11.04 9.61
N GLY A 94 1.09 9.85 10.16
CA GLY A 94 -0.12 9.52 10.90
C GLY A 94 -0.29 10.40 12.13
N TRP A 95 0.76 10.59 12.91
CA TRP A 95 0.77 11.51 14.06
C TRP A 95 0.53 12.96 13.65
N ALA A 96 1.22 13.44 12.62
CA ALA A 96 1.03 14.79 12.10
C ALA A 96 -0.39 15.02 11.58
N TYR A 97 -0.99 14.02 10.92
CA TYR A 97 -2.37 14.09 10.46
C TYR A 97 -3.33 14.25 11.63
N VAL A 98 -3.22 13.39 12.64
CA VAL A 98 -4.13 13.43 13.81
C VAL A 98 -4.01 14.75 14.56
N THR A 99 -2.79 15.31 14.69
CA THR A 99 -2.54 16.52 15.50
C THR A 99 -2.83 17.83 14.76
N TYR A 100 -2.54 17.91 13.46
CA TYR A 100 -2.55 19.18 12.72
C TYR A 100 -3.51 19.23 11.55
N LEU A 101 -3.79 18.09 10.89
CA LEU A 101 -4.53 18.07 9.62
C LEU A 101 -5.96 17.59 9.76
N ALA A 102 -6.29 16.80 10.79
CA ALA A 102 -7.63 16.24 10.94
C ALA A 102 -8.67 17.36 11.18
N PRO A 103 -9.72 17.47 10.31
CA PRO A 103 -10.73 18.52 10.43
C PRO A 103 -11.49 18.44 11.75
N ALA A 104 -11.79 19.59 12.35
CA ALA A 104 -12.57 19.68 13.58
C ALA A 104 -13.94 18.98 13.45
N ALA A 105 -14.55 19.00 12.26
CA ALA A 105 -15.81 18.32 12.00
C ALA A 105 -15.71 16.79 12.16
N LEU A 106 -14.57 16.19 11.83
CA LEU A 106 -14.34 14.76 12.05
C LEU A 106 -14.24 14.42 13.54
N TRP A 107 -13.55 15.26 14.30
CA TRP A 107 -13.45 15.09 15.75
C TRP A 107 -14.80 15.19 16.42
N ALA A 108 -15.64 16.13 15.99
CA ALA A 108 -16.99 16.33 16.53
C ALA A 108 -17.92 15.13 16.25
N GLN A 109 -17.80 14.48 15.07
CA GLN A 109 -18.65 13.36 14.68
C GLN A 109 -18.12 12.00 15.15
N SER A 110 -16.81 11.80 15.13
CA SER A 110 -16.21 10.47 15.26
C SER A 110 -15.26 10.35 16.47
N GLY A 111 -14.87 11.43 17.12
CA GLY A 111 -14.06 11.40 18.35
C GLY A 111 -12.88 10.45 18.31
N VAL A 112 -12.89 9.44 19.18
CA VAL A 112 -11.84 8.42 19.29
C VAL A 112 -11.66 7.57 18.01
N ALA A 113 -12.65 7.51 17.14
CA ALA A 113 -12.53 6.75 15.90
C ALA A 113 -11.55 7.37 14.89
N VAL A 114 -11.24 8.67 14.97
CA VAL A 114 -10.29 9.34 14.08
C VAL A 114 -8.87 8.75 14.21
N PRO A 115 -8.24 8.72 15.39
CA PRO A 115 -6.90 8.13 15.52
C PRO A 115 -6.90 6.63 15.22
N VAL A 116 -7.96 5.91 15.54
CA VAL A 116 -8.09 4.47 15.19
C VAL A 116 -8.10 4.28 13.68
N SER A 117 -8.87 5.08 12.94
CA SER A 117 -8.90 5.02 11.48
C SER A 117 -7.52 5.32 10.87
N VAL A 118 -6.83 6.35 11.34
CA VAL A 118 -5.48 6.70 10.90
C VAL A 118 -4.50 5.58 11.19
N ALA A 119 -4.59 4.95 12.37
CA ALA A 119 -3.76 3.80 12.73
C ALA A 119 -4.01 2.59 11.82
N LEU A 120 -5.27 2.31 11.47
CA LEU A 120 -5.63 1.23 10.54
C LEU A 120 -5.10 1.49 9.13
N TYR A 121 -5.21 2.72 8.62
CA TYR A 121 -4.62 3.10 7.34
C TYR A 121 -3.09 3.00 7.36
N GLY A 122 -2.45 3.46 8.45
CA GLY A 122 -1.01 3.31 8.65
C GLY A 122 -0.57 1.85 8.70
N LEU A 123 -1.35 0.99 9.35
CA LEU A 123 -1.11 -0.45 9.38
C LEU A 123 -1.25 -1.06 7.97
N GLY A 124 -2.26 -0.65 7.20
CA GLY A 124 -2.44 -1.06 5.81
C GLY A 124 -1.23 -0.69 4.95
N ALA A 125 -0.75 0.57 5.04
CA ALA A 125 0.47 1.02 4.37
C ALA A 125 1.68 0.17 4.76
N TRP A 126 1.84 -0.08 6.04
CA TRP A 126 2.94 -0.89 6.56
C TRP A 126 2.91 -2.33 6.03
N LEU A 127 1.75 -2.98 6.04
CA LEU A 127 1.59 -4.33 5.46
C LEU A 127 1.88 -4.35 3.96
N GLU A 128 1.45 -3.32 3.23
CA GLU A 128 1.74 -3.19 1.79
C GLU A 128 3.24 -3.03 1.52
N LEU A 129 3.98 -2.33 2.39
CA LEU A 129 5.42 -2.18 2.27
C LEU A 129 6.19 -3.51 2.47
N TRP A 130 5.66 -4.45 3.23
CA TRP A 130 6.27 -5.79 3.36
C TRP A 130 6.24 -6.60 2.06
N ALA A 131 5.33 -6.28 1.13
CA ALA A 131 5.32 -6.88 -0.20
C ALA A 131 6.39 -6.30 -1.15
N GLU A 132 6.95 -5.12 -0.85
CA GLU A 132 7.92 -4.43 -1.72
C GLU A 132 9.23 -5.19 -1.95
N PRO A 133 9.88 -5.80 -0.94
CA PRO A 133 11.09 -6.59 -1.17
C PRO A 133 10.87 -7.73 -2.17
N LEU A 134 9.72 -8.40 -2.07
CA LEU A 134 9.36 -9.46 -3.01
C LEU A 134 9.08 -8.92 -4.40
N HIS A 135 8.39 -7.78 -4.50
CA HIS A 135 8.08 -7.12 -5.77
C HIS A 135 9.35 -6.65 -6.48
N THR A 136 10.27 -6.01 -5.75
CA THR A 136 11.53 -5.50 -6.32
C THR A 136 12.46 -6.63 -6.74
N CYS A 137 12.54 -7.70 -5.96
CA CYS A 137 13.29 -8.91 -6.35
C CYS A 137 12.66 -9.61 -7.57
N ALA A 138 11.32 -9.68 -7.63
CA ALA A 138 10.62 -10.28 -8.76
C ALA A 138 10.81 -9.51 -10.06
N LEU A 139 10.95 -8.18 -10.01
CA LEU A 139 11.27 -7.34 -11.18
C LEU A 139 12.63 -7.68 -11.80
N GLY A 140 13.60 -8.16 -11.01
CA GLY A 140 14.90 -8.57 -11.45
C GLY A 140 14.98 -10.00 -12.00
N LEU A 141 13.97 -10.83 -11.75
CA LEU A 141 13.91 -12.22 -12.15
C LEU A 141 12.89 -12.41 -13.29
N ASP A 142 13.20 -13.30 -14.25
CA ASP A 142 12.29 -13.60 -15.38
C ASP A 142 10.97 -14.31 -14.94
N ALA A 143 10.85 -14.62 -13.64
CA ALA A 143 9.65 -15.20 -13.02
C ALA A 143 8.58 -14.17 -12.62
N TYR A 144 8.69 -12.93 -13.11
CA TYR A 144 7.86 -11.79 -12.72
C TYR A 144 6.34 -12.05 -12.73
N VAL A 145 5.82 -12.77 -13.73
CA VAL A 145 4.37 -12.97 -13.88
C VAL A 145 3.78 -13.83 -12.76
N SER A 146 4.43 -14.95 -12.41
CA SER A 146 3.93 -15.86 -11.38
C SER A 146 4.04 -15.28 -9.96
N ILE A 147 5.13 -14.56 -9.71
CA ILE A 147 5.37 -13.88 -8.42
C ILE A 147 4.39 -12.70 -8.27
N ARG A 148 4.12 -11.95 -9.33
CA ARG A 148 3.14 -10.88 -9.31
C ARG A 148 1.73 -11.37 -8.99
N VAL A 149 1.30 -12.51 -9.53
CA VAL A 149 0.01 -13.13 -9.17
C VAL A 149 -0.06 -13.41 -7.67
N ALA A 150 0.99 -14.00 -7.11
CA ALA A 150 1.03 -14.32 -5.68
C ALA A 150 1.01 -13.07 -4.80
N MET A 151 1.70 -12.00 -5.20
CA MET A 151 1.75 -10.74 -4.45
C MET A 151 0.44 -9.95 -4.52
N GLU A 152 -0.19 -9.87 -5.69
CA GLU A 152 -1.50 -9.22 -5.82
C GLU A 152 -2.57 -9.97 -5.01
N ALA A 153 -2.51 -11.30 -4.96
CA ALA A 153 -3.40 -12.10 -4.12
C ALA A 153 -3.18 -11.82 -2.62
N GLY A 154 -1.92 -11.71 -2.18
CA GLY A 154 -1.59 -11.35 -0.81
C GLY A 154 -2.03 -9.93 -0.44
N GLY A 155 -1.82 -8.96 -1.33
CA GLY A 155 -2.24 -7.57 -1.14
C GLY A 155 -3.77 -7.39 -1.09
N LEU A 156 -4.53 -8.27 -1.75
CA LEU A 156 -5.99 -8.31 -1.66
C LEU A 156 -6.49 -8.87 -0.34
N ALA A 157 -5.80 -9.85 0.22
CA ALA A 157 -6.13 -10.42 1.52
C ALA A 157 -5.84 -9.46 2.69
N ALA A 158 -4.97 -8.45 2.46
CA ALA A 158 -4.59 -7.44 3.45
C ALA A 158 -5.46 -6.16 3.39
N LYS A 159 -6.30 -6.01 2.37
CA LYS A 159 -7.29 -4.91 2.21
C LYS A 159 -8.68 -5.32 2.70
#